data_54f9e43fe7366879c26cb21ddc6b0071
#
_entry.id   54f9e43fe7366879c26cb21ddc6b0071
#
_cell.length_a   1.000
_cell.length_b   1.000
_cell.length_c   1.000
_cell.angle_alpha   90.00
_cell.angle_beta   90.00
_cell.angle_gamma   90.00
#
_symmetry.space_group_name_H-M   'P 1'
#
loop_
_entity.id
_entity.type
_entity.pdbx_description
1 polymer ?
#
loop_
_entity_poly.entity_id
_entity_poly.type
_entity_poly.pdbx_seq_one_letter_code
_entity_poly.pdbx_strand_id
1 'polypeptide(L)'
;DREEYTLGVKASMNNVTLGVRYNNDNQGTDGGNNDREAWQIGIRYKSGPWGMGVQIANNDVGQGAGAGSDEARAIEIGGSYSIGPGITMVGGVQVHDLSAGDGNPGQENDATVFFIGTFLGF
;
A
#
# COMPACT_ATOMS: atom_id res chain seq x y z
N ASP A 1 21.59 4.02 16.88
CA ASP A 1 20.45 3.20 17.26
C ASP A 1 19.35 3.31 16.21
N ARG A 2 18.80 2.17 15.80
CA ARG A 2 17.69 2.12 14.87
C ARG A 2 16.38 2.37 15.62
N GLU A 3 15.63 3.35 15.19
CA GLU A 3 14.31 3.63 15.73
C GLU A 3 13.26 3.45 14.63
N GLU A 4 12.28 2.63 14.91
CA GLU A 4 11.13 2.40 14.05
C GLU A 4 9.85 2.55 14.87
N TYR A 5 8.91 3.33 14.33
CA TYR A 5 7.58 3.41 14.93
C TYR A 5 6.49 3.34 13.88
N THR A 6 5.41 2.70 14.25
CA THR A 6 4.22 2.55 13.42
C THR A 6 3.00 3.04 14.17
N LEU A 7 2.23 3.91 13.53
CA LEU A 7 0.95 4.37 14.03
C LEU A 7 -0.15 3.95 13.06
N GLY A 8 -1.21 3.36 13.58
CA GLY A 8 -2.36 2.94 12.77
C GLY A 8 -3.66 3.30 13.44
N VAL A 9 -4.63 3.74 12.65
CA VAL A 9 -6.00 4.01 13.06
C VAL A 9 -6.95 3.29 12.13
N LYS A 10 -7.93 2.60 12.70
CA LYS A 10 -8.98 1.90 11.98
C LYS A 10 -10.34 2.27 12.55
N ALA A 11 -11.24 2.68 11.69
CA ALA A 11 -12.62 2.99 12.06
C ALA A 11 -13.58 2.21 11.17
N SER A 12 -14.60 1.62 11.79
CA SER A 12 -15.63 0.88 11.07
C SER A 12 -17.00 1.42 11.45
N MET A 13 -17.83 1.67 10.45
CA MET A 13 -19.20 2.12 10.64
C MET A 13 -20.09 1.45 9.59
N ASN A 14 -21.14 0.76 10.04
CA ASN A 14 -22.00 -0.04 9.18
C ASN A 14 -21.16 -1.03 8.33
N ASN A 15 -21.21 -0.88 7.02
CA ASN A 15 -20.53 -1.75 6.07
C ASN A 15 -19.20 -1.16 5.55
N VAL A 16 -18.78 -0.01 6.08
CA VAL A 16 -17.58 0.70 5.64
C VAL A 16 -16.50 0.61 6.72
N THR A 17 -15.29 0.28 6.31
CA THR A 17 -14.09 0.31 7.16
C THR A 17 -13.05 1.23 6.52
N LEU A 18 -12.58 2.19 7.30
CA LEU A 18 -11.49 3.09 6.92
C LEU A 18 -10.26 2.77 7.77
N GLY A 19 -9.11 2.63 7.14
CA GLY A 19 -7.84 2.40 7.81
C GLY A 19 -6.77 3.35 7.32
N VAL A 20 -5.99 3.88 8.26
CA VAL A 20 -4.82 4.71 7.98
C VAL A 20 -3.64 4.15 8.77
N ARG A 21 -2.50 4.00 8.12
CA ARG A 21 -1.27 3.53 8.74
C ARG A 21 -0.11 4.44 8.35
N TYR A 22 0.71 4.76 9.31
CA TYR A 22 1.96 5.50 9.12
C TYR A 22 3.12 4.75 9.75
N ASN A 23 4.23 4.67 9.04
CA ASN A 23 5.46 4.03 9.51
C ASN A 23 6.65 4.96 9.24
N ASN A 24 7.51 5.09 10.21
CA ASN A 24 8.78 5.81 10.09
C ASN A 24 9.92 4.95 10.64
N ASP A 25 11.00 4.83 9.87
CA ASP A 25 12.18 4.06 10.22
C ASP A 25 13.43 4.89 9.90
N ASN A 26 14.24 5.21 10.89
CA ASN A 26 15.48 5.96 10.73
C ASN A 26 16.67 5.12 10.29
N GLN A 27 16.50 3.82 10.07
CA GLN A 27 17.51 2.84 9.64
C GLN A 27 18.82 2.81 10.46
N GLY A 28 18.85 3.44 11.64
CA GLY A 28 19.98 3.41 12.56
C GLY A 28 21.18 4.28 12.17
N THR A 29 21.01 5.22 11.24
CA THR A 29 22.09 6.11 10.80
C THR A 29 21.93 7.49 11.41
N ASP A 30 22.75 7.83 12.38
CA ASP A 30 22.79 9.16 12.96
C ASP A 30 23.39 10.16 11.95
N GLY A 31 22.59 11.10 11.48
CA GLY A 31 23.04 12.22 10.65
C GLY A 31 23.01 12.00 9.15
N GLY A 32 22.38 10.96 8.65
CA GLY A 32 22.14 10.74 7.23
C GLY A 32 20.67 10.84 6.86
N ASN A 33 20.35 11.32 5.64
CA ASN A 33 18.99 11.33 5.09
C ASN A 33 18.56 9.93 4.61
N ASN A 34 18.69 8.93 5.48
CA ASN A 34 18.29 7.55 5.19
C ASN A 34 16.94 7.19 5.83
N ASP A 35 16.15 8.19 6.18
CA ASP A 35 14.85 7.97 6.77
C ASP A 35 13.90 7.34 5.75
N ARG A 36 13.23 6.29 6.18
CA ARG A 36 12.20 5.64 5.39
C ARG A 36 10.83 6.00 5.95
N GLU A 37 10.01 6.58 5.13
CA GLU A 37 8.66 6.99 5.48
C GLU A 37 7.67 6.24 4.61
N ALA A 38 6.66 5.64 5.24
CA ALA A 38 5.62 4.92 4.53
C ALA A 38 4.26 5.24 5.14
N TRP A 39 3.27 5.49 4.32
CA TRP A 39 1.88 5.64 4.76
C TRP A 39 0.94 4.88 3.84
N GLN A 40 -0.18 4.47 4.41
CA GLN A 40 -1.17 3.67 3.73
C GLN A 40 -2.57 4.11 4.16
N ILE A 41 -3.46 4.31 3.20
CA ILE A 41 -4.86 4.60 3.42
C ILE A 41 -5.69 3.57 2.67
N GLY A 42 -6.66 2.96 3.34
CA GLY A 42 -7.56 1.99 2.76
C GLY A 42 -9.00 2.24 3.16
N ILE A 43 -9.90 2.03 2.22
CA ILE A 43 -11.33 2.00 2.47
C ILE A 43 -11.88 0.67 1.96
N ARG A 44 -12.72 0.02 2.76
CA ARG A 44 -13.38 -1.23 2.42
C ARG A 44 -14.88 -1.09 2.65
N TYR A 45 -15.63 -1.57 1.69
CA TYR A 45 -17.09 -1.67 1.76
C TYR A 45 -17.48 -3.13 1.61
N LYS A 46 -18.37 -3.60 2.47
CA LYS A 46 -18.90 -4.95 2.41
C LYS A 46 -20.43 -4.91 2.51
N SER A 47 -21.10 -5.57 1.57
CA SER A 47 -22.56 -5.66 1.54
C SER A 47 -23.00 -7.03 1.05
N GLY A 48 -23.59 -7.84 1.94
CA GLY A 48 -23.97 -9.21 1.62
C GLY A 48 -22.79 -10.04 1.12
N PRO A 49 -22.91 -10.70 -0.04
CA PRO A 49 -21.80 -11.46 -0.63
C PRO A 49 -20.73 -10.61 -1.31
N TRP A 50 -20.95 -9.31 -1.48
CA TRP A 50 -20.06 -8.39 -2.17
C TRP A 50 -19.09 -7.69 -1.22
N GLY A 51 -17.86 -7.58 -1.64
CA GLY A 51 -16.87 -6.73 -1.00
C GLY A 51 -16.13 -5.90 -2.03
N MET A 52 -15.83 -4.66 -1.68
CA MET A 52 -15.03 -3.75 -2.50
C MET A 52 -14.01 -3.06 -1.63
N GLY A 53 -12.85 -2.75 -2.18
CA GLY A 53 -11.80 -2.05 -1.46
C GLY A 53 -10.92 -1.23 -2.36
N VAL A 54 -10.47 -0.10 -1.84
CA VAL A 54 -9.47 0.76 -2.47
C VAL A 54 -8.38 1.02 -1.44
N GLN A 55 -7.13 0.89 -1.84
CA GLN A 55 -5.98 1.09 -0.99
C GLN A 55 -4.93 1.91 -1.74
N ILE A 56 -4.37 2.90 -1.07
CA ILE A 56 -3.26 3.71 -1.57
C ILE A 56 -2.12 3.60 -0.58
N ALA A 57 -0.94 3.23 -1.06
CA ALA A 57 0.28 3.16 -0.27
C ALA A 57 1.36 4.01 -0.91
N ASN A 58 2.11 4.73 -0.10
CA ASN A 58 3.26 5.51 -0.53
C ASN A 58 4.46 5.17 0.35
N ASN A 59 5.60 4.89 -0.29
CA ASN A 59 6.88 4.68 0.36
C ASN A 59 7.87 5.72 -0.16
N ASP A 60 8.48 6.44 0.76
CA ASP A 60 9.57 7.38 0.47
C ASP A 60 10.83 6.89 1.17
N VAL A 61 11.91 6.73 0.41
CA VAL A 61 13.20 6.27 0.93
C VAL A 61 14.26 7.30 0.59
N GLY A 62 14.80 7.97 1.59
CA GLY A 62 15.93 8.89 1.44
C GLY A 62 17.21 8.11 1.09
N GLN A 63 17.92 8.55 0.05
CA GLN A 63 19.15 7.91 -0.43
C GLN A 63 20.43 8.65 -0.01
N GLY A 64 20.50 9.16 1.18
CA GLY A 64 21.71 9.84 1.67
C GLY A 64 21.99 11.20 1.02
N ALA A 65 23.01 11.88 1.49
CA ALA A 65 23.35 13.23 1.07
C ALA A 65 23.73 13.32 -0.42
N GLY A 66 22.88 13.95 -1.23
CA GLY A 66 23.15 14.27 -2.63
C GLY A 66 22.52 13.35 -3.68
N ALA A 67 21.86 12.27 -3.27
CA ALA A 67 21.28 11.29 -4.22
C ALA A 67 19.76 11.40 -4.42
N GLY A 68 19.06 12.30 -3.72
CA GLY A 68 17.60 12.45 -3.83
C GLY A 68 16.82 11.40 -3.03
N SER A 69 15.53 11.28 -3.28
CA SER A 69 14.65 10.29 -2.66
C SER A 69 13.96 9.45 -3.73
N ASP A 70 13.84 8.15 -3.47
CA ASP A 70 13.05 7.26 -4.29
C ASP A 70 11.61 7.21 -3.73
N GLU A 71 10.65 7.48 -4.58
CA GLU A 71 9.23 7.43 -4.22
C GLU A 71 8.55 6.27 -4.94
N ALA A 72 7.87 5.43 -4.18
CA ALA A 72 7.06 4.34 -4.70
C ALA A 72 5.61 4.52 -4.26
N ARG A 73 4.70 4.59 -5.22
CA ARG A 73 3.25 4.67 -4.97
C ARG A 73 2.57 3.46 -5.55
N ALA A 74 1.65 2.88 -4.78
CA ALA A 74 0.81 1.79 -5.23
C ALA A 74 -0.65 2.11 -4.95
N ILE A 75 -1.51 1.91 -5.94
CA ILE A 75 -2.96 2.01 -5.81
C ILE A 75 -3.54 0.64 -6.14
N GLU A 76 -4.36 0.11 -5.25
CA GLU A 76 -5.06 -1.15 -5.43
C GLU A 76 -6.56 -0.94 -5.33
N ILE A 77 -7.29 -1.43 -6.34
CA ILE A 77 -8.75 -1.47 -6.34
C ILE A 77 -9.15 -2.92 -6.53
N GLY A 78 -9.91 -3.46 -5.61
CA GLY A 78 -10.30 -4.86 -5.64
C GLY A 78 -11.75 -5.07 -5.25
N GLY A 79 -12.27 -6.21 -5.66
CA GLY A 79 -13.59 -6.68 -5.30
C GLY A 79 -13.56 -8.15 -4.93
N SER A 80 -14.54 -8.56 -4.14
CA SER A 80 -14.74 -9.96 -3.78
C SER A 80 -16.22 -10.32 -3.86
N TYR A 81 -16.47 -11.59 -4.16
CA TYR A 81 -17.83 -12.14 -4.18
C TYR A 81 -17.83 -13.53 -3.55
N SER A 82 -18.65 -13.71 -2.54
CA SER A 82 -18.83 -15.00 -1.87
C SER A 82 -19.86 -15.84 -2.63
N ILE A 83 -19.40 -16.93 -3.26
CA ILE A 83 -20.25 -17.84 -4.04
C ILE A 83 -21.03 -18.76 -3.13
N GLY A 84 -20.45 -19.13 -1.98
CA GLY A 84 -21.07 -20.04 -1.02
C GLY A 84 -20.21 -20.20 0.23
N PRO A 85 -20.57 -21.10 1.14
CA PRO A 85 -19.77 -21.33 2.35
C PRO A 85 -18.35 -21.73 2.00
N GLY A 86 -17.38 -20.95 2.46
CA GLY A 86 -15.95 -21.21 2.27
C GLY A 86 -15.40 -20.93 0.87
N ILE A 87 -16.16 -20.35 -0.06
CA ILE A 87 -15.69 -20.03 -1.41
C ILE A 87 -15.90 -18.54 -1.68
N THR A 88 -14.81 -17.81 -1.92
CA THR A 88 -14.84 -16.38 -2.26
C THR A 88 -13.97 -16.13 -3.49
N MET A 89 -14.54 -15.51 -4.51
CA MET A 89 -13.79 -15.00 -5.66
C MET A 89 -13.28 -13.61 -5.38
N VAL A 90 -12.06 -13.32 -5.78
CA VAL A 90 -11.43 -12.01 -5.64
C VAL A 90 -10.84 -11.59 -6.98
N GLY A 91 -10.89 -10.31 -7.25
CA GLY A 91 -10.27 -9.73 -8.42
C GLY A 91 -9.97 -8.26 -8.21
N GLY A 92 -8.99 -7.75 -8.94
CA GLY A 92 -8.63 -6.35 -8.80
C GLY A 92 -7.53 -5.92 -9.74
N VAL A 93 -7.17 -4.66 -9.56
CA VAL A 93 -6.13 -3.97 -10.34
C VAL A 93 -5.19 -3.29 -9.37
N GLN A 94 -3.90 -3.44 -9.60
CA GLN A 94 -2.84 -2.72 -8.90
C GLN A 94 -2.11 -1.84 -9.90
N VAL A 95 -1.95 -0.56 -9.57
CA VAL A 95 -1.13 0.38 -10.33
C VAL A 95 0.07 0.78 -9.46
N HIS A 96 1.25 0.60 -9.98
CA HIS A 96 2.50 0.94 -9.32
C HIS A 96 3.21 2.05 -10.09
N ASP A 97 3.50 3.15 -9.40
CA ASP A 97 4.32 4.25 -9.88
C ASP A 97 5.64 4.25 -9.11
N LEU A 98 6.76 4.19 -9.83
CA LEU A 98 8.09 4.28 -9.28
C LEU A 98 8.80 5.50 -9.85
N SER A 99 9.15 6.45 -8.98
CA SER A 99 9.92 7.63 -9.34
C SER A 99 11.30 7.57 -8.68
N ALA A 100 12.36 7.68 -9.49
CA ALA A 100 13.72 7.79 -9.00
C ALA A 100 14.13 9.26 -8.86
N GLY A 101 14.67 9.64 -7.70
CA GLY A 101 15.01 11.02 -7.36
C GLY A 101 16.25 11.59 -8.05
N ASP A 102 16.94 10.84 -8.89
CA ASP A 102 18.21 11.26 -9.51
C ASP A 102 18.05 12.00 -10.84
N GLY A 103 16.83 12.31 -11.26
CA GLY A 103 16.57 13.07 -12.48
C GLY A 103 16.86 12.32 -13.78
N ASN A 104 17.02 11.00 -13.71
CA ASN A 104 17.22 10.17 -14.89
C ASN A 104 15.87 9.75 -15.49
N PRO A 105 15.45 10.31 -16.64
CA PRO A 105 14.13 10.05 -17.20
C PRO A 105 13.91 8.61 -17.70
N GLY A 106 14.91 7.76 -17.59
CA GLY A 106 14.82 6.34 -17.97
C GLY A 106 14.48 5.38 -16.82
N GLN A 107 14.31 5.88 -15.59
CA GLN A 107 14.06 5.05 -14.41
C GLN A 107 12.64 5.18 -13.83
N GLU A 108 11.78 5.91 -14.51
CA GLU A 108 10.36 5.90 -14.17
C GLU A 108 9.72 4.61 -14.70
N ASN A 109 9.17 3.81 -13.81
CA ASN A 109 8.50 2.57 -14.15
C ASN A 109 7.06 2.59 -13.64
N ASP A 110 6.13 2.57 -14.57
CA ASP A 110 4.72 2.38 -14.29
C ASP A 110 4.34 0.92 -14.60
N ALA A 111 3.74 0.26 -13.64
CA ALA A 111 3.27 -1.11 -13.82
C ALA A 111 1.80 -1.23 -13.43
N THR A 112 1.01 -1.84 -14.29
CA THR A 112 -0.39 -2.18 -14.00
C THR A 112 -0.53 -3.69 -13.94
N VAL A 113 -1.01 -4.21 -12.82
CA VAL A 113 -1.18 -5.64 -12.58
C VAL A 113 -2.65 -5.95 -12.36
N PHE A 114 -3.17 -6.89 -13.12
CA PHE A 114 -4.51 -7.46 -12.92
C PHE A 114 -4.37 -8.78 -12.18
N PHE A 115 -5.23 -9.01 -11.19
CA PHE A 115 -5.26 -10.28 -10.50
C PHE A 115 -6.69 -10.81 -10.37
N ILE A 116 -6.81 -12.13 -10.41
CA ILE A 116 -8.04 -12.85 -10.11
C ILE A 116 -7.66 -14.10 -9.33
N GLY A 117 -8.45 -14.43 -8.33
CA GLY A 117 -8.18 -15.59 -7.49
C GLY A 117 -9.42 -16.11 -6.79
N THR A 118 -9.25 -17.23 -6.13
CA THR A 118 -10.30 -17.86 -5.33
C THR A 118 -9.72 -18.25 -3.98
N PHE A 119 -10.40 -17.84 -2.91
CA PHE A 119 -10.12 -18.32 -1.56
C PHE A 119 -11.06 -19.46 -1.20
N LEU A 120 -10.46 -20.54 -0.72
CA LEU A 120 -11.17 -21.70 -0.19
C LEU A 120 -10.94 -21.76 1.32
N GLY A 121 -12.00 -21.69 2.10
CA GLY A 121 -11.96 -21.83 3.56
C GLY A 121 -12.66 -23.14 3.99
N PHE A 122 -12.01 -23.89 4.84
CA PHE A 122 -12.56 -25.13 5.38
C PHE A 122 -12.80 -25.01 6.88
#